data_9b3a4a2a3bf8d8f2e7efce5e795afe61
#
_entry.id   9b3a4a2a3bf8d8f2e7efce5e795afe61
#
_cell.length_a   1.000
_cell.length_b   1.000
_cell.length_c   1.000
_cell.angle_alpha   90.00
_cell.angle_beta   90.00
_cell.angle_gamma   90.00
#
_symmetry.space_group_name_H-M   'P 1'
#
loop_
_entity.id
_entity.type
_entity.pdbx_description
1 polymer ?
#
loop_
_entity_poly.entity_id
_entity_poly.type
_entity_poly.pdbx_seq_one_letter_code
_entity_poly.pdbx_strand_id
1 'polypeptide(L)'
;MHVARALSFLALLLAPLPPAALEKCVSPDGRISYGEQACAAGSKRAPLGRGASSVVGAPGAASSAYAPPAEVKVDYYEVQGGDYHSVLRSLLSGREFAGRTDWKLSYRYEKGMDAGGCKVRSVTTKLELGMSLPRWMPPPGAPADLIGRWERFMAALRMHENGHVQNARQLEGEAKRALSALSSSNCGALDAALRARFDQMLEQGRARDRDYDERTGHGKAQDAVFR
;
A
#
# COMPACT_ATOMS: atom_id res chain seq x y z
N MET A 1 7.39 -2.60 73.44
CA MET A 1 8.13 -1.70 72.55
C MET A 1 8.00 -2.26 71.08
N HIS A 2 7.02 -1.77 70.32
CA HIS A 2 6.75 -2.23 68.97
C HIS A 2 7.18 -1.12 68.01
N VAL A 3 8.20 -1.42 67.15
CA VAL A 3 8.72 -0.51 66.13
C VAL A 3 7.97 -0.83 64.84
N ALA A 4 7.07 0.07 64.43
CA ALA A 4 6.41 0.01 63.10
C ALA A 4 7.34 0.52 62.04
N ARG A 5 7.70 -0.35 61.07
CA ARG A 5 8.43 0.03 59.83
C ARG A 5 7.39 0.51 58.78
N ALA A 6 7.45 1.78 58.45
CA ALA A 6 6.71 2.36 57.36
C ALA A 6 7.42 2.02 56.01
N LEU A 7 6.74 1.28 55.15
CA LEU A 7 7.15 1.04 53.77
C LEU A 7 6.56 2.16 52.89
N SER A 8 7.43 3.07 52.45
CA SER A 8 7.07 4.08 51.45
C SER A 8 7.06 3.44 50.05
N PHE A 9 5.86 3.28 49.48
CA PHE A 9 5.70 2.93 48.06
C PHE A 9 5.93 4.18 47.22
N LEU A 10 7.04 4.21 46.49
CA LEU A 10 7.32 5.20 45.47
C LEU A 10 6.53 4.83 44.19
N ALA A 11 5.37 5.46 43.96
CA ALA A 11 4.58 5.30 42.75
C ALA A 11 5.31 6.01 41.58
N LEU A 12 5.90 5.22 40.71
CA LEU A 12 6.49 5.71 39.44
C LEU A 12 5.34 6.06 38.49
N LEU A 13 5.02 7.34 38.38
CA LEU A 13 4.08 7.87 37.37
C LEU A 13 4.68 7.69 35.96
N LEU A 14 4.28 6.63 35.26
CA LEU A 14 4.51 6.52 33.82
C LEU A 14 3.64 7.58 33.11
N ALA A 15 4.26 8.69 32.73
CA ALA A 15 3.64 9.64 31.84
C ALA A 15 3.42 8.98 30.47
N PRO A 16 2.23 9.10 29.84
CA PRO A 16 2.00 8.60 28.49
C PRO A 16 2.93 9.34 27.52
N LEU A 17 3.68 8.59 26.72
CA LEU A 17 4.48 9.14 25.63
C LEU A 17 3.52 9.84 24.64
N PRO A 18 3.83 11.06 24.19
CA PRO A 18 3.02 11.74 23.18
C PRO A 18 3.00 10.89 21.88
N PRO A 19 1.87 10.86 21.15
CA PRO A 19 1.81 10.16 19.87
C PRO A 19 2.90 10.72 18.93
N ALA A 20 3.64 9.83 18.29
CA ALA A 20 4.66 10.18 17.33
C ALA A 20 4.03 11.03 16.21
N ALA A 21 4.46 12.27 16.08
CA ALA A 21 3.94 13.18 15.05
C ALA A 21 4.57 12.84 13.69
N LEU A 22 3.75 12.71 12.67
CA LEU A 22 4.22 12.52 11.30
C LEU A 22 5.05 13.72 10.87
N GLU A 23 6.30 13.50 10.47
CA GLU A 23 7.23 14.53 10.01
C GLU A 23 7.35 14.49 8.48
N LYS A 24 7.42 15.69 7.88
CA LYS A 24 7.74 15.86 6.47
C LYS A 24 9.22 16.22 6.34
N CYS A 25 9.97 15.40 5.61
CA CYS A 25 11.40 15.59 5.35
C CYS A 25 11.63 15.91 3.87
N VAL A 26 12.50 16.87 3.59
CA VAL A 26 12.95 17.23 2.24
C VAL A 26 14.44 16.98 2.14
N SER A 27 14.85 16.06 1.28
CA SER A 27 16.27 15.75 1.01
C SER A 27 16.93 16.82 0.14
N PRO A 28 18.28 16.89 0.07
CA PRO A 28 19.00 17.90 -0.73
C PRO A 28 18.69 17.86 -2.23
N ASP A 29 18.26 16.69 -2.74
CA ASP A 29 17.82 16.48 -4.12
C ASP A 29 16.33 16.80 -4.34
N GLY A 30 15.65 17.41 -3.32
CA GLY A 30 14.26 17.85 -3.39
C GLY A 30 13.23 16.75 -3.17
N ARG A 31 13.61 15.51 -2.82
CA ARG A 31 12.66 14.44 -2.51
C ARG A 31 11.99 14.68 -1.18
N ILE A 32 10.68 14.43 -1.14
CA ILE A 32 9.85 14.56 0.06
C ILE A 32 9.56 13.15 0.60
N SER A 33 9.82 12.94 1.87
CA SER A 33 9.42 11.74 2.61
C SER A 33 8.59 12.13 3.83
N TYR A 34 7.69 11.24 4.26
CA TYR A 34 6.90 11.38 5.47
C TYR A 34 7.17 10.17 6.36
N GLY A 35 7.38 10.39 7.65
CA GLY A 35 7.65 9.31 8.60
C GLY A 35 7.48 9.77 10.03
N GLU A 36 7.38 8.81 10.95
CA GLU A 36 7.33 9.05 12.40
C GLU A 36 8.75 9.17 13.01
N GLN A 37 9.78 8.97 12.21
CA GLN A 37 11.17 9.05 12.62
C GLN A 37 11.79 10.38 12.16
N ALA A 38 12.81 10.85 12.88
CA ALA A 38 13.55 12.04 12.51
C ALA A 38 14.09 11.95 11.08
N CYS A 39 14.13 13.08 10.38
CA CYS A 39 14.64 13.17 9.02
C CYS A 39 16.06 12.61 8.91
N ALA A 40 16.33 11.85 7.84
CA ALA A 40 17.66 11.32 7.54
C ALA A 40 18.70 12.44 7.47
N ALA A 41 19.96 12.13 7.78
CA ALA A 41 21.07 13.09 7.76
C ALA A 41 21.14 13.83 6.40
N GLY A 42 21.17 15.16 6.44
CA GLY A 42 21.16 16.02 5.26
C GLY A 42 19.78 16.45 4.76
N SER A 43 18.69 15.84 5.25
CA SER A 43 17.32 16.27 4.92
C SER A 43 16.85 17.36 5.87
N LYS A 44 16.02 18.30 5.36
CA LYS A 44 15.41 19.37 6.17
C LYS A 44 13.99 19.01 6.54
N ARG A 45 13.63 19.25 7.81
CA ARG A 45 12.24 19.17 8.27
C ARG A 45 11.46 20.32 7.66
N ALA A 46 10.30 20.02 7.04
CA ALA A 46 9.39 21.02 6.49
C ALA A 46 8.05 20.97 7.25
N PRO A 47 7.40 22.14 7.48
CA PRO A 47 6.11 22.17 8.13
C PRO A 47 5.09 21.43 7.29
N LEU A 48 4.19 20.68 7.95
CA LEU A 48 2.95 20.16 7.36
C LEU A 48 2.05 21.39 7.14
N GLY A 49 2.09 21.97 5.93
CA GLY A 49 1.48 23.25 5.66
C GLY A 49 -0.06 23.24 5.83
N ARG A 50 -0.54 24.15 6.67
CA ARG A 50 -1.85 24.75 6.48
C ARG A 50 -1.71 25.83 5.42
N GLY A 51 -2.43 25.70 4.31
CA GLY A 51 -2.79 26.84 3.44
C GLY A 51 -1.68 27.38 2.55
N ALA A 52 -2.01 27.37 1.30
CA ALA A 52 -1.55 28.13 0.18
C ALA A 52 -0.57 29.28 0.44
N SER A 53 0.56 29.24 -0.24
CA SER A 53 1.20 30.42 -0.80
C SER A 53 1.82 30.08 -2.14
N SER A 54 1.36 30.81 -3.11
CA SER A 54 1.73 30.84 -4.50
C SER A 54 3.25 30.84 -4.70
N VAL A 55 3.74 29.83 -5.40
CA VAL A 55 4.95 29.98 -6.20
C VAL A 55 4.52 29.84 -7.64
N VAL A 56 4.56 30.97 -8.34
CA VAL A 56 4.47 31.02 -9.81
C VAL A 56 5.69 30.27 -10.34
N GLY A 57 5.50 29.03 -10.71
CA GLY A 57 6.46 28.19 -11.40
C GLY A 57 5.86 27.76 -12.71
N ALA A 58 6.64 27.86 -13.76
CA ALA A 58 6.31 27.64 -15.17
C ALA A 58 5.45 26.38 -15.42
N PRO A 59 4.58 26.39 -16.45
CA PRO A 59 3.77 25.25 -16.85
C PRO A 59 4.65 24.16 -17.41
N GLY A 60 4.83 23.08 -16.67
CA GLY A 60 5.62 21.94 -17.12
C GLY A 60 6.06 20.94 -16.06
N ALA A 61 5.80 21.16 -14.79
CA ALA A 61 6.09 20.17 -13.76
C ALA A 61 4.86 19.30 -13.51
N ALA A 62 4.84 18.17 -14.18
CA ALA A 62 3.98 17.06 -13.84
C ALA A 62 3.92 16.83 -12.35
N SER A 63 2.69 16.60 -11.88
CA SER A 63 2.30 16.03 -10.60
C SER A 63 3.46 15.39 -9.85
N SER A 64 3.63 15.77 -8.59
CA SER A 64 4.41 15.01 -7.61
C SER A 64 3.84 13.58 -7.57
N ALA A 65 4.32 12.78 -8.49
CA ALA A 65 3.88 11.44 -8.69
C ALA A 65 4.35 10.61 -7.49
N TYR A 66 3.41 10.13 -6.70
CA TYR A 66 3.64 8.88 -6.01
C TYR A 66 4.13 7.88 -7.07
N ALA A 67 5.42 7.62 -7.07
CA ALA A 67 5.97 6.55 -7.89
C ALA A 67 5.51 5.23 -7.24
N PRO A 68 4.74 4.39 -7.94
CA PRO A 68 4.44 3.06 -7.42
C PRO A 68 5.75 2.31 -7.20
N PRO A 69 5.79 1.34 -6.27
CA PRO A 69 6.96 0.49 -6.12
C PRO A 69 7.39 -0.08 -7.47
N ALA A 70 8.69 -0.14 -7.73
CA ALA A 70 9.28 -0.48 -9.03
C ALA A 70 8.81 -1.83 -9.63
N GLU A 71 8.20 -2.68 -8.82
CA GLU A 71 7.71 -4.02 -9.21
C GLU A 71 6.24 -4.04 -9.63
N VAL A 72 5.53 -2.91 -9.59
CA VAL A 72 4.13 -2.81 -10.01
C VAL A 72 4.05 -2.28 -11.43
N LYS A 73 3.49 -3.07 -12.34
CA LYS A 73 3.17 -2.61 -13.68
C LYS A 73 1.94 -1.69 -13.61
N VAL A 74 2.11 -0.41 -13.98
CA VAL A 74 1.00 0.54 -14.00
C VAL A 74 0.56 0.78 -15.44
N ASP A 75 -0.69 0.46 -15.76
CA ASP A 75 -1.34 0.78 -17.02
C ASP A 75 -2.30 1.97 -16.80
N TYR A 76 -2.32 2.91 -17.74
CA TYR A 76 -3.18 4.07 -17.67
C TYR A 76 -4.26 4.04 -18.76
N TYR A 77 -5.48 4.43 -18.38
CA TYR A 77 -6.53 4.72 -19.34
C TYR A 77 -6.82 6.23 -19.39
N GLU A 78 -7.15 6.72 -20.58
CA GLU A 78 -7.35 8.13 -20.81
C GLU A 78 -8.71 8.59 -20.27
N VAL A 79 -8.69 9.74 -19.57
CA VAL A 79 -9.86 10.49 -19.15
C VAL A 79 -9.87 11.82 -19.88
N GLN A 80 -11.02 12.21 -20.44
CA GLN A 80 -11.19 13.41 -21.24
C GLN A 80 -12.20 14.35 -20.59
N GLY A 81 -12.11 15.63 -20.92
CA GLY A 81 -13.03 16.68 -20.49
C GLY A 81 -12.30 17.94 -20.04
N GLY A 82 -12.97 19.08 -20.13
CA GLY A 82 -12.48 20.40 -19.71
C GLY A 82 -13.24 21.00 -18.52
N ASP A 83 -14.26 20.31 -18.03
CA ASP A 83 -15.07 20.66 -16.88
C ASP A 83 -15.36 19.44 -16.01
N TYR A 84 -15.88 19.67 -14.78
CA TYR A 84 -16.14 18.61 -13.81
C TYR A 84 -17.02 17.48 -14.35
N HIS A 85 -18.13 17.83 -15.03
CA HIS A 85 -19.10 16.83 -15.48
C HIS A 85 -18.57 15.97 -16.63
N SER A 86 -17.83 16.55 -17.55
CA SER A 86 -17.21 15.84 -18.66
C SER A 86 -16.11 14.91 -18.18
N VAL A 87 -15.25 15.35 -17.27
CA VAL A 87 -14.20 14.53 -16.64
C VAL A 87 -14.81 13.37 -15.84
N LEU A 88 -15.82 13.65 -14.99
CA LEU A 88 -16.51 12.62 -14.20
C LEU A 88 -17.17 11.56 -15.09
N ARG A 89 -17.87 12.00 -16.16
CA ARG A 89 -18.50 11.08 -17.11
C ARG A 89 -17.47 10.20 -17.82
N SER A 90 -16.35 10.78 -18.24
CA SER A 90 -15.26 10.03 -18.88
C SER A 90 -14.60 9.05 -17.92
N LEU A 91 -14.37 9.47 -16.67
CA LEU A 91 -13.79 8.64 -15.61
C LEU A 91 -14.62 7.37 -15.34
N LEU A 92 -15.94 7.51 -15.30
CA LEU A 92 -16.87 6.42 -14.97
C LEU A 92 -17.38 5.65 -16.22
N SER A 93 -16.96 6.02 -17.42
CA SER A 93 -17.43 5.40 -18.66
C SER A 93 -17.02 3.94 -18.77
N GLY A 94 -18.01 3.03 -18.67
CA GLY A 94 -17.80 1.58 -18.80
C GLY A 94 -16.99 0.94 -17.67
N ARG A 95 -16.87 1.61 -16.52
CA ARG A 95 -16.09 1.13 -15.37
C ARG A 95 -16.90 1.18 -14.09
N GLU A 96 -16.73 0.15 -13.29
CA GLU A 96 -17.30 0.09 -11.94
C GLU A 96 -16.46 0.91 -10.95
N PHE A 97 -15.13 0.86 -11.10
CA PHE A 97 -14.15 1.54 -10.24
C PHE A 97 -13.16 2.36 -11.08
N ALA A 98 -12.70 3.45 -10.51
CA ALA A 98 -11.72 4.32 -11.17
C ALA A 98 -10.29 3.76 -11.17
N GLY A 99 -9.93 3.00 -10.12
CA GLY A 99 -8.67 2.28 -10.02
C GLY A 99 -8.91 0.79 -9.89
N ARG A 100 -7.88 0.00 -10.16
CA ARG A 100 -7.90 -1.43 -9.95
C ARG A 100 -6.49 -1.96 -9.80
N THR A 101 -6.29 -2.80 -8.80
CA THR A 101 -5.07 -3.57 -8.60
C THR A 101 -5.34 -5.06 -8.81
N ASP A 102 -4.55 -5.68 -9.66
CA ASP A 102 -4.58 -7.11 -9.93
C ASP A 102 -3.25 -7.73 -9.48
N TRP A 103 -3.30 -8.94 -8.94
CA TRP A 103 -2.11 -9.68 -8.58
C TRP A 103 -2.21 -11.15 -8.97
N LYS A 104 -1.04 -11.75 -9.24
CA LYS A 104 -0.88 -13.17 -9.48
C LYS A 104 0.31 -13.69 -8.70
N LEU A 105 0.08 -14.66 -7.84
CA LEU A 105 1.11 -15.34 -7.08
C LEU A 105 1.32 -16.74 -7.64
N SER A 106 2.57 -17.16 -7.76
CA SER A 106 2.98 -18.51 -8.14
C SER A 106 4.15 -18.95 -7.29
N TYR A 107 4.41 -20.25 -7.25
CA TYR A 107 5.53 -20.82 -6.53
C TYR A 107 6.21 -21.96 -7.29
N ARG A 108 7.48 -22.18 -6.97
CA ARG A 108 8.27 -23.35 -7.31
C ARG A 108 8.90 -23.88 -6.04
N TYR A 109 9.17 -25.17 -5.97
CA TYR A 109 9.77 -25.78 -4.80
C TYR A 109 10.69 -26.94 -5.18
N GLU A 110 11.63 -27.21 -4.29
CA GLU A 110 12.44 -28.42 -4.28
C GLU A 110 12.09 -29.24 -3.04
N LYS A 111 12.10 -30.55 -3.18
CA LYS A 111 11.78 -31.47 -2.10
C LYS A 111 12.81 -32.58 -2.03
N GLY A 112 12.90 -33.26 -0.91
CA GLY A 112 13.78 -34.39 -0.72
C GLY A 112 13.34 -35.30 0.43
N MET A 113 13.66 -36.59 0.30
CA MET A 113 13.46 -37.57 1.36
C MET A 113 14.57 -37.49 2.39
N ASP A 114 14.21 -37.71 3.65
CA ASP A 114 15.14 -38.03 4.74
C ASP A 114 14.51 -39.11 5.67
N ALA A 115 15.15 -39.41 6.80
CA ALA A 115 14.66 -40.42 7.73
C ALA A 115 13.26 -40.08 8.32
N GLY A 116 12.85 -38.84 8.27
CA GLY A 116 11.52 -38.35 8.76
C GLY A 116 10.47 -38.18 7.66
N GLY A 117 10.73 -38.62 6.41
CA GLY A 117 9.80 -38.48 5.29
C GLY A 117 10.23 -37.46 4.23
N CYS A 118 9.31 -37.02 3.42
CA CYS A 118 9.56 -36.04 2.37
C CYS A 118 9.34 -34.61 2.89
N LYS A 119 10.31 -33.73 2.66
CA LYS A 119 10.30 -32.32 3.12
C LYS A 119 10.56 -31.37 1.98
N VAL A 120 9.99 -30.16 2.09
CA VAL A 120 10.38 -29.04 1.25
C VAL A 120 11.82 -28.62 1.60
N ARG A 121 12.67 -28.49 0.59
CA ARG A 121 14.06 -28.03 0.72
C ARG A 121 14.19 -26.54 0.41
N SER A 122 13.46 -26.07 -0.61
CA SER A 122 13.42 -24.67 -0.98
C SER A 122 12.06 -24.30 -1.55
N VAL A 123 11.66 -23.04 -1.38
CA VAL A 123 10.49 -22.43 -2.02
C VAL A 123 10.91 -21.09 -2.63
N THR A 124 10.61 -20.91 -3.90
CA THR A 124 10.70 -19.63 -4.59
C THR A 124 9.30 -19.19 -4.98
N THR A 125 8.94 -17.98 -4.64
CA THR A 125 7.68 -17.35 -5.03
C THR A 125 7.91 -16.32 -6.13
N LYS A 126 6.89 -16.10 -6.97
CA LYS A 126 6.85 -15.00 -7.95
C LYS A 126 5.51 -14.30 -7.81
N LEU A 127 5.56 -13.03 -7.41
CA LEU A 127 4.41 -12.14 -7.37
C LEU A 127 4.46 -11.21 -8.58
N GLU A 128 3.37 -11.18 -9.35
CA GLU A 128 3.15 -10.24 -10.45
C GLU A 128 2.06 -9.27 -10.02
N LEU A 129 2.33 -7.96 -10.17
CA LEU A 129 1.46 -6.89 -9.73
C LEU A 129 1.13 -6.00 -10.92
N GLY A 130 -0.17 -5.76 -11.14
CA GLY A 130 -0.69 -4.80 -12.09
C GLY A 130 -1.57 -3.77 -11.41
N MET A 131 -1.54 -2.53 -11.88
CA MET A 131 -2.39 -1.46 -11.40
C MET A 131 -2.93 -0.69 -12.59
N SER A 132 -4.23 -0.53 -12.71
CA SER A 132 -4.89 0.29 -13.72
C SER A 132 -5.37 1.59 -13.08
N LEU A 133 -4.95 2.74 -13.65
CA LEU A 133 -5.27 4.07 -13.13
C LEU A 133 -5.76 4.99 -14.24
N PRO A 134 -6.61 5.99 -13.93
CA PRO A 134 -6.98 7.02 -14.88
C PRO A 134 -5.83 8.01 -15.13
N ARG A 135 -5.75 8.53 -16.35
CA ARG A 135 -4.88 9.63 -16.72
C ARG A 135 -5.70 10.71 -17.43
N TRP A 136 -5.77 11.87 -16.82
CA TRP A 136 -6.36 13.04 -17.41
C TRP A 136 -5.29 14.06 -17.72
N MET A 137 -5.28 14.56 -18.95
CA MET A 137 -4.46 15.69 -19.37
C MET A 137 -5.38 16.90 -19.52
N PRO A 138 -5.30 17.88 -18.61
CA PRO A 138 -6.16 19.04 -18.66
C PRO A 138 -5.94 19.82 -19.99
N PRO A 139 -7.03 20.17 -20.71
CA PRO A 139 -6.89 20.98 -21.90
C PRO A 139 -6.45 22.40 -21.53
N PRO A 140 -5.94 23.19 -22.51
CA PRO A 140 -5.62 24.58 -22.31
C PRO A 140 -6.85 25.35 -21.75
N GLY A 141 -6.65 26.11 -20.68
CA GLY A 141 -7.73 26.87 -20.03
C GLY A 141 -8.59 26.07 -19.06
N ALA A 142 -8.24 24.82 -18.73
CA ALA A 142 -8.93 24.06 -17.69
C ALA A 142 -8.89 24.83 -16.36
N PRO A 143 -10.01 24.86 -15.58
CA PRO A 143 -10.07 25.56 -14.31
C PRO A 143 -9.04 25.01 -13.30
N ALA A 144 -8.33 25.89 -12.60
CA ALA A 144 -7.28 25.50 -11.65
C ALA A 144 -7.84 24.67 -10.47
N ASP A 145 -9.07 24.94 -10.02
CA ASP A 145 -9.74 24.17 -8.98
C ASP A 145 -10.05 22.73 -9.44
N LEU A 146 -10.41 22.55 -10.71
CA LEU A 146 -10.63 21.23 -11.31
C LEU A 146 -9.34 20.42 -11.34
N ILE A 147 -8.22 21.04 -11.73
CA ILE A 147 -6.90 20.43 -11.69
C ILE A 147 -6.55 19.99 -10.27
N GLY A 148 -6.73 20.87 -9.29
CA GLY A 148 -6.45 20.55 -7.90
C GLY A 148 -7.36 19.44 -7.32
N ARG A 149 -8.63 19.34 -7.76
CA ARG A 149 -9.53 18.22 -7.42
C ARG A 149 -9.01 16.91 -7.99
N TRP A 150 -8.60 16.91 -9.25
CA TRP A 150 -8.03 15.73 -9.90
C TRP A 150 -6.77 15.23 -9.19
N GLU A 151 -5.86 16.13 -8.84
CA GLU A 151 -4.63 15.77 -8.14
C GLU A 151 -4.89 15.12 -6.77
N ARG A 152 -5.81 15.69 -5.99
CA ARG A 152 -6.22 15.11 -4.70
C ARG A 152 -6.86 13.74 -4.87
N PHE A 153 -7.79 13.61 -5.81
CA PHE A 153 -8.42 12.35 -6.16
C PHE A 153 -7.38 11.28 -6.53
N MET A 154 -6.45 11.62 -7.42
CA MET A 154 -5.40 10.69 -7.87
C MET A 154 -4.44 10.29 -6.76
N ALA A 155 -4.12 11.19 -5.84
CA ALA A 155 -3.30 10.86 -4.68
C ALA A 155 -4.01 9.84 -3.76
N ALA A 156 -5.28 10.06 -3.47
CA ALA A 156 -6.10 9.19 -2.65
C ALA A 156 -6.35 7.82 -3.34
N LEU A 157 -6.65 7.82 -4.64
CA LEU A 157 -6.84 6.60 -5.42
C LEU A 157 -5.58 5.72 -5.41
N ARG A 158 -4.42 6.31 -5.68
CA ARG A 158 -3.14 5.58 -5.63
C ARG A 158 -2.84 5.03 -4.24
N MET A 159 -3.18 5.76 -3.18
CA MET A 159 -3.03 5.28 -1.82
C MET A 159 -3.90 4.04 -1.57
N HIS A 160 -5.15 4.06 -2.03
CA HIS A 160 -6.07 2.92 -1.94
C HIS A 160 -5.51 1.71 -2.70
N GLU A 161 -5.17 1.87 -3.98
CA GLU A 161 -4.63 0.78 -4.81
C GLU A 161 -3.33 0.21 -4.23
N ASN A 162 -2.49 1.05 -3.63
CA ASN A 162 -1.29 0.58 -2.95
C ASN A 162 -1.60 -0.29 -1.73
N GLY A 163 -2.75 -0.13 -1.09
CA GLY A 163 -3.22 -1.03 -0.03
C GLY A 163 -3.37 -2.47 -0.53
N HIS A 164 -3.94 -2.69 -1.72
CA HIS A 164 -4.01 -4.01 -2.35
C HIS A 164 -2.61 -4.56 -2.68
N VAL A 165 -1.70 -3.71 -3.17
CA VAL A 165 -0.30 -4.10 -3.40
C VAL A 165 0.34 -4.60 -2.10
N GLN A 166 0.13 -3.92 -0.98
CA GLN A 166 0.66 -4.35 0.32
C GLN A 166 0.06 -5.68 0.78
N ASN A 167 -1.25 -5.86 0.60
CA ASN A 167 -1.92 -7.13 0.90
C ASN A 167 -1.32 -8.30 0.11
N ALA A 168 -1.07 -8.11 -1.19
CA ALA A 168 -0.47 -9.13 -2.05
C ALA A 168 0.97 -9.48 -1.64
N ARG A 169 1.78 -8.49 -1.28
CA ARG A 169 3.15 -8.70 -0.79
C ARG A 169 3.19 -9.43 0.55
N GLN A 170 2.28 -9.08 1.44
CA GLN A 170 2.14 -9.79 2.70
C GLN A 170 1.77 -11.26 2.46
N LEU A 171 0.80 -11.53 1.56
CA LEU A 171 0.42 -12.87 1.15
C LEU A 171 1.61 -13.66 0.59
N GLU A 172 2.44 -13.06 -0.27
CA GLU A 172 3.64 -13.70 -0.82
C GLU A 172 4.58 -14.17 0.28
N GLY A 173 4.89 -13.28 1.24
CA GLY A 173 5.74 -13.62 2.38
C GLY A 173 5.16 -14.71 3.27
N GLU A 174 3.86 -14.69 3.52
CA GLU A 174 3.13 -15.70 4.28
C GLU A 174 3.15 -17.04 3.53
N ALA A 175 2.89 -17.05 2.23
CA ALA A 175 2.90 -18.25 1.38
C ALA A 175 4.27 -18.91 1.37
N LYS A 176 5.32 -18.13 1.15
CA LYS A 176 6.70 -18.64 1.18
C LYS A 176 7.01 -19.35 2.50
N ARG A 177 6.68 -18.73 3.65
CA ARG A 177 6.90 -19.33 4.97
C ARG A 177 6.07 -20.60 5.17
N ALA A 178 4.77 -20.55 4.85
CA ALA A 178 3.85 -21.65 5.07
C ALA A 178 4.21 -22.88 4.22
N LEU A 179 4.57 -22.68 2.96
CA LEU A 179 4.96 -23.76 2.06
C LEU A 179 6.32 -24.36 2.44
N SER A 180 7.28 -23.53 2.86
CA SER A 180 8.61 -24.00 3.28
C SER A 180 8.56 -24.89 4.53
N ALA A 181 7.54 -24.77 5.36
CA ALA A 181 7.40 -25.56 6.58
C ALA A 181 6.76 -26.94 6.37
N LEU A 182 6.29 -27.24 5.14
CA LEU A 182 5.56 -28.48 4.90
C LEU A 182 6.48 -29.71 4.81
N SER A 183 5.99 -30.80 5.39
CA SER A 183 6.56 -32.14 5.29
C SER A 183 5.46 -33.19 5.27
N SER A 184 5.75 -34.38 4.79
CA SER A 184 4.81 -35.52 4.75
C SER A 184 5.55 -36.83 4.80
N SER A 185 4.83 -37.92 5.05
CA SER A 185 5.40 -39.29 5.06
C SER A 185 5.96 -39.71 3.70
N ASN A 186 5.44 -39.16 2.60
CA ASN A 186 5.92 -39.40 1.25
C ASN A 186 5.77 -38.16 0.36
N CYS A 187 6.49 -38.12 -0.76
CA CYS A 187 6.54 -36.98 -1.63
C CYS A 187 5.25 -36.70 -2.42
N GLY A 188 4.43 -37.72 -2.70
CA GLY A 188 3.12 -37.54 -3.35
C GLY A 188 2.13 -36.81 -2.42
N ALA A 189 2.09 -37.21 -1.15
CA ALA A 189 1.27 -36.53 -0.13
C ALA A 189 1.77 -35.11 0.13
N LEU A 190 3.09 -34.87 0.10
CA LEU A 190 3.65 -33.52 0.20
C LEU A 190 3.21 -32.61 -0.96
N ASP A 191 3.23 -33.12 -2.20
CA ASP A 191 2.77 -32.37 -3.37
C ASP A 191 1.30 -31.99 -3.28
N ALA A 192 0.45 -32.89 -2.79
CA ALA A 192 -0.95 -32.62 -2.54
C ALA A 192 -1.16 -31.56 -1.45
N ALA A 193 -0.41 -31.68 -0.34
CA ALA A 193 -0.46 -30.71 0.76
C ALA A 193 0.01 -29.31 0.34
N LEU A 194 1.06 -29.21 -0.48
CA LEU A 194 1.55 -27.94 -1.04
C LEU A 194 0.48 -27.26 -1.88
N ARG A 195 -0.17 -28.00 -2.81
CA ARG A 195 -1.24 -27.44 -3.64
C ARG A 195 -2.41 -26.95 -2.79
N ALA A 196 -2.93 -27.80 -1.92
CA ALA A 196 -4.05 -27.45 -1.06
C ALA A 196 -3.76 -26.24 -0.17
N ARG A 197 -2.55 -26.16 0.40
CA ARG A 197 -2.15 -25.02 1.22
C ARG A 197 -2.03 -23.74 0.41
N PHE A 198 -1.46 -23.81 -0.78
CA PHE A 198 -1.34 -22.67 -1.67
C PHE A 198 -2.71 -22.12 -2.12
N ASP A 199 -3.63 -23.02 -2.55
CA ASP A 199 -4.98 -22.63 -2.94
C ASP A 199 -5.74 -21.96 -1.78
N GLN A 200 -5.61 -22.50 -0.56
CA GLN A 200 -6.16 -21.88 0.65
C GLN A 200 -5.61 -20.47 0.86
N MET A 201 -4.31 -20.27 0.65
CA MET A 201 -3.68 -18.97 0.84
C MET A 201 -4.09 -17.96 -0.23
N LEU A 202 -4.28 -18.40 -1.49
CA LEU A 202 -4.84 -17.54 -2.54
C LEU A 202 -6.24 -17.04 -2.18
N GLU A 203 -7.10 -17.92 -1.62
CA GLU A 203 -8.43 -17.49 -1.19
C GLU A 203 -8.39 -16.55 0.02
N GLN A 204 -7.48 -16.77 0.97
CA GLN A 204 -7.25 -15.83 2.07
C GLN A 204 -6.79 -14.45 1.56
N GLY A 205 -5.94 -14.42 0.54
CA GLY A 205 -5.51 -13.17 -0.10
C GLY A 205 -6.67 -12.42 -0.73
N ARG A 206 -7.52 -13.11 -1.51
CA ARG A 206 -8.73 -12.52 -2.10
C ARG A 206 -9.73 -12.04 -1.05
N ALA A 207 -9.90 -12.80 0.04
CA ALA A 207 -10.77 -12.40 1.15
C ALA A 207 -10.26 -11.13 1.83
N ARG A 208 -8.93 -11.00 2.01
CA ARG A 208 -8.29 -9.80 2.58
C ARG A 208 -8.51 -8.56 1.70
N ASP A 209 -8.45 -8.72 0.37
CA ASP A 209 -8.71 -7.62 -0.56
C ASP A 209 -10.18 -7.19 -0.52
N ARG A 210 -11.13 -8.13 -0.52
CA ARG A 210 -12.55 -7.82 -0.37
C ARG A 210 -12.85 -7.09 0.96
N ASP A 211 -12.28 -7.56 2.07
CA ASP A 211 -12.41 -6.92 3.38
C ASP A 211 -11.79 -5.51 3.42
N TYR A 212 -10.67 -5.30 2.73
CA TYR A 212 -10.07 -3.98 2.59
C TYR A 212 -10.98 -3.03 1.81
N ASP A 213 -11.54 -3.48 0.68
CA ASP A 213 -12.49 -2.72 -0.11
C ASP A 213 -13.76 -2.38 0.68
N GLU A 214 -14.32 -3.34 1.39
CA GLU A 214 -15.51 -3.12 2.21
C GLU A 214 -15.25 -2.08 3.31
N ARG A 215 -14.16 -2.22 4.06
CA ARG A 215 -13.80 -1.28 5.15
C ARG A 215 -13.48 0.13 4.64
N THR A 216 -12.91 0.26 3.45
CA THR A 216 -12.58 1.56 2.87
C THR A 216 -13.70 2.11 1.98
N GLY A 217 -14.77 1.34 1.75
CA GLY A 217 -15.84 1.67 0.81
C GLY A 217 -15.28 1.87 -0.61
N HIS A 218 -14.37 0.98 -1.05
CA HIS A 218 -13.61 1.10 -2.31
C HIS A 218 -12.88 2.45 -2.40
N GLY A 219 -12.15 2.79 -1.35
CA GLY A 219 -11.36 4.01 -1.26
C GLY A 219 -12.12 5.28 -0.86
N LYS A 220 -13.46 5.24 -0.77
CA LYS A 220 -14.26 6.44 -0.39
C LYS A 220 -13.89 7.00 0.98
N ALA A 221 -13.65 6.13 1.96
CA ALA A 221 -13.20 6.52 3.29
C ALA A 221 -11.76 7.09 3.31
N GLN A 222 -11.04 6.97 2.19
CA GLN A 222 -9.69 7.49 1.98
C GLN A 222 -9.69 8.69 1.01
N ASP A 223 -10.86 9.30 0.75
CA ASP A 223 -11.07 10.41 -0.19
C ASP A 223 -10.78 10.07 -1.68
N ALA A 224 -10.72 8.80 -2.06
CA ALA A 224 -10.59 8.37 -3.45
C ALA A 224 -11.90 8.58 -4.24
N VAL A 225 -12.47 9.77 -4.14
CA VAL A 225 -13.68 10.20 -4.83
C VAL A 225 -13.40 11.49 -5.58
N PHE A 226 -13.67 11.49 -6.88
CA PHE A 226 -13.60 12.70 -7.68
C PHE A 226 -14.85 13.56 -7.44
N ARG A 227 -14.70 14.65 -6.65
CA ARG A 227 -15.77 15.58 -6.22
C ARG A 227 -15.29 17.02 -6.15
#